data_9b449643d7d3acd5c15d8c2b8426c1c1
#
_entry.id   9b449643d7d3acd5c15d8c2b8426c1c1
#
_cell.length_a   1.000
_cell.length_b   1.000
_cell.length_c   1.000
_cell.angle_alpha   90.00
_cell.angle_beta   90.00
_cell.angle_gamma   90.00
#
_symmetry.space_group_name_H-M   'P 1'
#
loop_
_entity.id
_entity.type
_entity.pdbx_description
1 polymer ?
#
loop_
_entity_poly.entity_id
_entity_poly.type
_entity_poly.pdbx_seq_one_letter_code
_entity_poly.pdbx_strand_id
1 'polypeptide(L)'
;MLNAVYRLVAPRRFEVEFGEVPLFGQEVIVRPTHLSICHADQRYYQGSRPAEVLKQKLPMALIHEGIGKVVHDPTGQFSYGQTVIMIPNTPTEHDDIIAENYLRSSKFRASGFDGFMQEYVSLQPDRLVVLPEGIDPVVAAFTELVSVSVHALQRFDRIAHARRNMIGIWGDGNLGYITAIFCKAMFPDTKLAVFGVDNEKLANFAFADATYRVTDIPEGLLVDHAFECVGGAASQSCLLYTSPSPRDS
;
A
#
# COMPACT_ATOMS: atom_id res chain seq x y z
N MET A 1 -25.05 -3.43 15.97
CA MET A 1 -24.84 -4.76 15.32
C MET A 1 -23.59 -5.38 15.96
N LEU A 2 -23.66 -6.67 16.38
CA LEU A 2 -22.51 -7.35 16.97
C LEU A 2 -21.38 -7.44 15.94
N ASN A 3 -20.14 -7.16 16.40
CA ASN A 3 -18.93 -7.17 15.58
C ASN A 3 -17.82 -7.98 16.27
N ALA A 4 -17.18 -8.88 15.55
CA ALA A 4 -15.96 -9.54 16.00
C ALA A 4 -14.75 -8.80 15.38
N VAL A 5 -13.85 -8.33 16.26
CA VAL A 5 -12.60 -7.65 15.91
C VAL A 5 -11.42 -8.53 16.24
N TYR A 6 -10.60 -8.87 15.25
CA TYR A 6 -9.43 -9.74 15.43
C TYR A 6 -8.20 -8.87 15.66
N ARG A 7 -7.86 -8.65 16.94
CA ARG A 7 -6.75 -7.77 17.33
C ARG A 7 -5.47 -8.54 17.58
N LEU A 8 -4.38 -8.05 17.00
CA LEU A 8 -3.05 -8.45 17.42
C LEU A 8 -2.77 -7.81 18.79
N VAL A 9 -2.68 -8.64 19.82
CA VAL A 9 -2.44 -8.16 21.20
C VAL A 9 -0.96 -8.22 21.58
N ALA A 10 -0.21 -9.10 20.92
CA ALA A 10 1.25 -9.21 21.02
C ALA A 10 1.77 -9.85 19.74
N PRO A 11 3.08 -9.78 19.44
CA PRO A 11 3.64 -10.46 18.28
C PRO A 11 3.18 -11.91 18.19
N ARG A 12 2.66 -12.29 17.02
CA ARG A 12 2.12 -13.63 16.69
C ARG A 12 0.91 -14.08 17.51
N ARG A 13 0.26 -13.18 18.26
CA ARG A 13 -0.90 -13.51 19.09
C ARG A 13 -2.09 -12.62 18.76
N PHE A 14 -3.11 -13.20 18.16
CA PHE A 14 -4.42 -12.58 17.97
C PHE A 14 -5.40 -12.98 19.06
N GLU A 15 -6.26 -12.06 19.42
CA GLU A 15 -7.45 -12.30 20.25
C GLU A 15 -8.67 -11.72 19.55
N VAL A 16 -9.81 -12.35 19.77
CA VAL A 16 -11.10 -11.87 19.25
C VAL A 16 -11.79 -11.08 20.35
N GLU A 17 -12.13 -9.85 20.03
CA GLU A 17 -12.91 -8.98 20.90
C GLU A 17 -14.27 -8.73 20.26
N PHE A 18 -15.33 -8.91 21.04
CA PHE A 18 -16.68 -8.64 20.58
C PHE A 18 -17.11 -7.24 21.03
N GLY A 19 -17.60 -6.46 20.09
CA GLY A 19 -18.11 -5.12 20.30
C GLY A 19 -19.37 -4.88 19.50
N GLU A 20 -19.83 -3.65 19.47
CA GLU A 20 -20.98 -3.22 18.69
C GLU A 20 -20.59 -2.16 17.66
N VAL A 21 -21.04 -2.35 16.43
CA VAL A 21 -21.05 -1.30 15.41
C VAL A 21 -22.41 -0.60 15.50
N PRO A 22 -22.42 0.73 15.76
CA PRO A 22 -23.67 1.47 15.81
C PRO A 22 -24.33 1.54 14.44
N LEU A 23 -25.65 1.31 14.39
CA LEU A 23 -26.46 1.45 13.16
C LEU A 23 -26.95 2.90 12.96
N PHE A 24 -26.67 3.76 13.92
CA PHE A 24 -27.07 5.17 13.91
C PHE A 24 -25.85 6.04 13.64
N GLY A 25 -25.97 6.93 12.70
CA GLY A 25 -24.87 7.83 12.29
C GLY A 25 -24.86 8.05 10.78
N GLN A 26 -23.74 8.54 10.27
CA GLN A 26 -23.53 8.79 8.85
C GLN A 26 -22.53 7.82 8.21
N GLU A 27 -22.06 6.85 8.97
CA GLU A 27 -21.08 5.89 8.48
C GLU A 27 -21.76 4.70 7.80
N VAL A 28 -21.14 4.26 6.73
CA VAL A 28 -21.52 3.06 5.99
C VAL A 28 -20.85 1.85 6.62
N ILE A 29 -21.62 0.77 6.84
CA ILE A 29 -21.08 -0.46 7.38
C ILE A 29 -20.80 -1.42 6.23
N VAL A 30 -19.56 -1.86 6.18
CA VAL A 30 -19.04 -2.78 5.15
C VAL A 30 -18.59 -4.07 5.81
N ARG A 31 -18.96 -5.20 5.22
CA ARG A 31 -18.42 -6.51 5.56
C ARG A 31 -17.23 -6.81 4.64
N PRO A 32 -15.99 -6.85 5.15
CA PRO A 32 -14.83 -7.23 4.35
C PRO A 32 -14.99 -8.61 3.72
N THR A 33 -14.56 -8.75 2.47
CA THR A 33 -14.63 -10.02 1.73
C THR A 33 -13.27 -10.50 1.27
N HIS A 34 -12.42 -9.59 0.82
CA HIS A 34 -11.05 -9.88 0.41
C HIS A 34 -10.13 -8.82 1.03
N LEU A 35 -9.11 -9.29 1.70
CA LEU A 35 -8.12 -8.48 2.40
C LEU A 35 -6.72 -8.85 1.91
N SER A 36 -5.85 -7.87 1.72
CA SER A 36 -4.46 -8.05 1.37
C SER A 36 -3.56 -7.82 2.58
N ILE A 37 -2.52 -8.62 2.73
CA ILE A 37 -1.54 -8.50 3.81
C ILE A 37 -0.31 -7.79 3.26
N CYS A 38 -0.04 -6.58 3.73
CA CYS A 38 1.15 -5.86 3.33
C CYS A 38 2.36 -6.16 4.25
N HIS A 39 3.52 -5.66 3.86
CA HIS A 39 4.74 -5.82 4.67
C HIS A 39 4.64 -5.10 6.03
N ALA A 40 3.86 -4.03 6.14
CA ALA A 40 3.65 -3.34 7.40
C ALA A 40 2.91 -4.23 8.42
N ASP A 41 1.88 -4.98 7.98
CA ASP A 41 1.15 -5.93 8.82
C ASP A 41 2.06 -7.06 9.29
N GLN A 42 2.89 -7.60 8.38
CA GLN A 42 3.86 -8.64 8.71
C GLN A 42 4.85 -8.17 9.77
N ARG A 43 5.33 -6.91 9.70
CA ARG A 43 6.25 -6.34 10.70
C ARG A 43 5.60 -6.20 12.08
N TYR A 44 4.30 -5.88 12.17
CA TYR A 44 3.57 -5.90 13.44
C TYR A 44 3.42 -7.34 13.94
N TYR A 45 2.94 -8.24 13.08
CA TYR A 45 2.73 -9.64 13.44
C TYR A 45 4.00 -10.33 13.93
N GLN A 46 5.12 -10.13 13.25
CA GLN A 46 6.42 -10.73 13.59
C GLN A 46 7.10 -10.05 14.79
N GLY A 47 6.65 -8.86 15.21
CA GLY A 47 7.31 -8.09 16.26
C GLY A 47 8.59 -7.38 15.76
N SER A 48 8.73 -7.15 14.46
CA SER A 48 9.92 -6.51 13.85
C SER A 48 9.87 -4.98 13.90
N ARG A 49 8.90 -4.40 14.63
CA ARG A 49 8.85 -2.98 14.97
C ARG A 49 9.59 -2.73 16.28
N PRO A 50 10.12 -1.50 16.53
CA PRO A 50 10.67 -1.16 17.84
C PRO A 50 9.67 -1.43 18.97
N ALA A 51 10.15 -1.91 20.11
CA ALA A 51 9.30 -2.32 21.25
C ALA A 51 8.36 -1.19 21.70
N GLU A 52 8.83 0.04 21.73
CA GLU A 52 8.02 1.21 22.11
C GLU A 52 6.86 1.46 21.11
N VAL A 53 7.09 1.23 19.82
CA VAL A 53 6.05 1.35 18.78
C VAL A 53 4.99 0.26 18.99
N LEU A 54 5.41 -0.99 19.27
CA LEU A 54 4.49 -2.09 19.53
C LEU A 54 3.64 -1.80 20.76
N LYS A 55 4.26 -1.36 21.86
CA LYS A 55 3.59 -1.01 23.11
C LYS A 55 2.56 0.13 22.93
N GLN A 56 2.88 1.11 22.09
CA GLN A 56 1.99 2.24 21.83
C GLN A 56 0.81 1.88 20.92
N LYS A 57 1.01 0.95 20.00
CA LYS A 57 0.06 0.69 18.90
C LYS A 57 -0.81 -0.55 19.09
N LEU A 58 -0.36 -1.51 19.88
CA LEU A 58 -1.13 -2.72 20.18
C LEU A 58 -1.92 -2.54 21.50
N PRO A 59 -3.11 -3.17 21.65
CA PRO A 59 -3.76 -4.08 20.68
C PRO A 59 -4.39 -3.34 19.50
N MET A 60 -4.41 -3.98 18.31
CA MET A 60 -4.94 -3.37 17.11
C MET A 60 -5.32 -4.46 16.08
N ALA A 61 -6.47 -4.32 15.42
CA ALA A 61 -6.76 -5.11 14.22
C ALA A 61 -5.84 -4.65 13.09
N LEU A 62 -5.20 -5.62 12.43
CA LEU A 62 -4.32 -5.36 11.29
C LEU A 62 -5.12 -5.13 10.00
N ILE A 63 -4.40 -5.00 8.91
CA ILE A 63 -4.85 -4.89 7.53
C ILE A 63 -5.53 -3.56 7.22
N HIS A 64 -5.02 -2.91 6.19
CA HIS A 64 -5.52 -1.64 5.67
C HIS A 64 -5.78 -1.69 4.16
N GLU A 65 -5.66 -2.84 3.55
CA GLU A 65 -5.91 -3.09 2.13
C GLU A 65 -7.08 -4.07 1.97
N GLY A 66 -8.09 -3.71 1.20
CA GLY A 66 -9.17 -4.64 0.97
C GLY A 66 -10.44 -4.06 0.38
N ILE A 67 -11.33 -4.98 0.06
CA ILE A 67 -12.68 -4.72 -0.44
C ILE A 67 -13.72 -5.41 0.44
N GLY A 68 -14.94 -4.94 0.37
CA GLY A 68 -16.06 -5.53 1.09
C GLY A 68 -17.39 -5.28 0.44
N LYS A 69 -18.46 -5.79 1.06
CA LYS A 69 -19.83 -5.56 0.65
C LYS A 69 -20.54 -4.64 1.63
N VAL A 70 -21.23 -3.66 1.11
CA VAL A 70 -22.08 -2.78 1.92
C VAL A 70 -23.21 -3.59 2.54
N VAL A 71 -23.35 -3.51 3.86
CA VAL A 71 -24.43 -4.18 4.63
C VAL A 71 -25.39 -3.20 5.27
N HIS A 72 -24.99 -1.95 5.46
CA HIS A 72 -25.86 -0.89 5.94
C HIS A 72 -25.32 0.47 5.45
N ASP A 73 -26.20 1.25 4.84
CA ASP A 73 -25.89 2.63 4.41
C ASP A 73 -27.01 3.57 4.80
N PRO A 74 -26.85 4.40 5.84
CA PRO A 74 -27.85 5.38 6.24
C PRO A 74 -27.89 6.61 5.30
N THR A 75 -26.89 6.77 4.44
CA THR A 75 -26.76 7.94 3.53
C THR A 75 -27.46 7.74 2.19
N GLY A 76 -27.77 6.48 1.83
CA GLY A 76 -28.39 6.12 0.56
C GLY A 76 -27.49 6.22 -0.67
N GLN A 77 -26.16 6.36 -0.47
CA GLN A 77 -25.20 6.47 -1.58
C GLN A 77 -24.85 5.10 -2.18
N PHE A 78 -24.97 4.04 -1.38
CA PHE A 78 -24.60 2.67 -1.78
C PHE A 78 -25.78 1.71 -1.61
N SER A 79 -25.86 0.73 -2.52
CA SER A 79 -26.86 -0.33 -2.42
C SER A 79 -26.39 -1.45 -1.49
N TYR A 80 -27.33 -2.12 -0.82
CA TYR A 80 -27.03 -3.33 -0.05
C TYR A 80 -26.38 -4.39 -0.94
N GLY A 81 -25.29 -5.00 -0.46
CA GLY A 81 -24.54 -6.01 -1.19
C GLY A 81 -23.59 -5.46 -2.26
N GLN A 82 -23.56 -4.14 -2.50
CA GLN A 82 -22.64 -3.50 -3.43
C GLN A 82 -21.20 -3.72 -2.98
N THR A 83 -20.33 -4.10 -3.92
CA THR A 83 -18.91 -4.29 -3.63
C THR A 83 -18.18 -2.94 -3.67
N VAL A 84 -17.43 -2.67 -2.64
CA VAL A 84 -16.69 -1.41 -2.47
C VAL A 84 -15.24 -1.67 -2.08
N ILE A 85 -14.36 -0.78 -2.54
CA ILE A 85 -12.98 -0.66 -2.09
C ILE A 85 -12.98 0.19 -0.82
N MET A 86 -12.26 -0.23 0.21
CA MET A 86 -12.16 0.48 1.49
C MET A 86 -10.88 1.31 1.54
N ILE A 87 -11.01 2.62 1.73
CA ILE A 87 -9.89 3.56 1.85
C ILE A 87 -9.46 3.65 3.31
N PRO A 88 -8.21 3.32 3.66
CA PRO A 88 -7.75 3.28 5.05
C PRO A 88 -7.45 4.64 5.67
N ASN A 89 -7.21 5.67 4.86
CA ASN A 89 -6.93 7.01 5.36
C ASN A 89 -8.21 7.65 5.91
N THR A 90 -8.11 8.25 7.09
CA THR A 90 -9.22 8.94 7.76
C THR A 90 -8.74 10.36 8.11
N PRO A 91 -9.01 11.36 7.27
CA PRO A 91 -8.68 12.75 7.55
C PRO A 91 -9.53 13.25 8.73
N THR A 92 -8.93 14.09 9.57
CA THR A 92 -9.60 14.70 10.72
C THR A 92 -9.82 16.21 10.53
N GLU A 93 -9.25 16.76 9.48
CA GLU A 93 -9.35 18.17 9.08
C GLU A 93 -9.22 18.28 7.56
N HIS A 94 -9.59 19.44 7.03
CA HIS A 94 -9.41 19.81 5.63
C HIS A 94 -8.34 20.91 5.53
N ASP A 95 -7.52 20.85 4.49
CA ASP A 95 -6.53 21.86 4.13
C ASP A 95 -6.59 22.09 2.61
N ASP A 96 -6.64 23.35 2.18
CA ASP A 96 -6.78 23.70 0.76
C ASP A 96 -5.50 23.48 -0.06
N ILE A 97 -4.35 23.34 0.61
CA ILE A 97 -3.02 23.22 -0.02
C ILE A 97 -2.47 21.82 0.15
N ILE A 98 -2.61 21.25 1.37
CA ILE A 98 -2.04 19.96 1.74
C ILE A 98 -3.11 18.88 1.57
N ALA A 99 -2.86 17.93 0.66
CA ALA A 99 -3.75 16.80 0.49
C ALA A 99 -3.88 15.97 1.78
N GLU A 100 -5.07 15.46 2.02
CA GLU A 100 -5.47 14.80 3.27
C GLU A 100 -4.53 13.66 3.73
N ASN A 101 -3.93 12.93 2.79
CA ASN A 101 -2.97 11.86 3.09
C ASN A 101 -1.59 12.36 3.57
N TYR A 102 -1.32 13.66 3.48
CA TYR A 102 -0.10 14.31 3.99
C TYR A 102 -0.32 15.10 5.27
N LEU A 103 -1.56 15.27 5.71
CA LEU A 103 -1.88 15.94 6.97
C LEU A 103 -1.37 15.11 8.15
N ARG A 104 -0.70 15.75 9.09
CA ARG A 104 -0.18 15.08 10.30
C ARG A 104 -1.27 14.55 11.22
N SER A 105 -2.45 15.17 11.17
CA SER A 105 -3.63 14.80 11.94
C SER A 105 -4.37 13.60 11.36
N SER A 106 -4.19 13.30 10.07
CA SER A 106 -4.84 12.17 9.43
C SER A 106 -4.49 10.85 10.12
N LYS A 107 -5.52 10.05 10.37
CA LYS A 107 -5.37 8.71 10.92
C LYS A 107 -5.30 7.69 9.78
N PHE A 108 -4.56 6.63 10.00
CA PHE A 108 -4.44 5.55 9.03
C PHE A 108 -4.74 4.21 9.69
N ARG A 109 -5.69 3.46 9.14
CA ARG A 109 -6.11 2.16 9.70
C ARG A 109 -4.95 1.18 9.75
N ALA A 110 -4.96 0.29 10.74
CA ALA A 110 -3.87 -0.61 11.09
C ALA A 110 -2.53 0.11 11.39
N SER A 111 -2.62 1.39 11.82
CA SER A 111 -1.47 2.18 12.25
C SER A 111 -1.74 2.98 13.52
N GLY A 112 -2.32 2.33 14.53
CA GLY A 112 -2.63 2.90 15.84
C GLY A 112 -4.12 2.93 16.17
N PHE A 113 -4.97 2.48 15.26
CA PHE A 113 -6.36 2.11 15.49
C PHE A 113 -6.75 0.97 14.54
N ASP A 114 -7.88 0.31 14.81
CA ASP A 114 -8.25 -0.91 14.14
C ASP A 114 -8.32 -0.78 12.62
N GLY A 115 -7.68 -1.72 11.96
CA GLY A 115 -7.73 -1.95 10.52
C GLY A 115 -8.97 -2.75 10.09
N PHE A 116 -8.88 -3.39 8.96
CA PHE A 116 -10.00 -4.09 8.34
C PHE A 116 -10.17 -5.55 8.80
N MET A 117 -9.30 -6.06 9.67
CA MET A 117 -9.38 -7.42 10.18
C MET A 117 -10.49 -7.56 11.25
N GLN A 118 -11.73 -7.41 10.81
CA GLN A 118 -12.95 -7.48 11.61
C GLN A 118 -14.13 -7.88 10.75
N GLU A 119 -15.24 -8.35 11.35
CA GLU A 119 -16.41 -8.77 10.57
C GLU A 119 -17.11 -7.60 9.87
N TYR A 120 -17.17 -6.45 10.54
CA TYR A 120 -17.80 -5.24 10.02
C TYR A 120 -16.91 -4.03 10.27
N VAL A 121 -16.77 -3.20 9.26
CA VAL A 121 -16.00 -1.96 9.29
C VAL A 121 -16.95 -0.80 9.07
N SER A 122 -16.91 0.18 9.97
CA SER A 122 -17.63 1.44 9.82
C SER A 122 -16.72 2.47 9.16
N LEU A 123 -17.18 3.08 8.07
CA LEU A 123 -16.43 4.01 7.23
C LEU A 123 -17.31 5.19 6.81
N GLN A 124 -16.71 6.38 6.74
CA GLN A 124 -17.37 7.52 6.10
C GLN A 124 -17.63 7.21 4.62
N PRO A 125 -18.72 7.71 4.01
CA PRO A 125 -19.05 7.42 2.61
C PRO A 125 -17.94 7.77 1.62
N ASP A 126 -17.19 8.84 1.86
CA ASP A 126 -16.06 9.29 1.05
C ASP A 126 -14.81 8.39 1.18
N ARG A 127 -14.83 7.44 2.12
CA ARG A 127 -13.79 6.39 2.27
C ARG A 127 -14.16 5.10 1.54
N LEU A 128 -15.15 5.14 0.67
CA LEU A 128 -15.62 4.00 -0.11
C LEU A 128 -15.66 4.34 -1.60
N VAL A 129 -15.15 3.43 -2.41
CA VAL A 129 -15.24 3.52 -3.87
C VAL A 129 -15.92 2.26 -4.40
N VAL A 130 -16.96 2.45 -5.21
CA VAL A 130 -17.63 1.32 -5.85
C VAL A 130 -16.65 0.57 -6.74
N LEU A 131 -16.56 -0.75 -6.56
CA LEU A 131 -15.74 -1.58 -7.42
C LEU A 131 -16.40 -1.66 -8.81
N PRO A 132 -15.70 -1.25 -9.90
CA PRO A 132 -16.22 -1.38 -11.25
C PRO A 132 -16.51 -2.83 -11.62
N GLU A 133 -17.53 -3.05 -12.46
CA GLU A 133 -17.85 -4.38 -12.96
C GLU A 133 -16.69 -4.98 -13.77
N GLY A 134 -16.56 -6.30 -13.69
CA GLY A 134 -15.56 -7.05 -14.43
C GLY A 134 -14.15 -7.09 -13.79
N ILE A 135 -13.92 -6.39 -12.67
CA ILE A 135 -12.68 -6.49 -11.94
C ILE A 135 -12.72 -7.68 -10.98
N ASP A 136 -11.70 -8.54 -11.05
CA ASP A 136 -11.54 -9.65 -10.12
C ASP A 136 -11.39 -9.12 -8.68
N PRO A 137 -12.26 -9.55 -7.74
CA PRO A 137 -12.19 -9.15 -6.34
C PRO A 137 -10.83 -9.45 -5.66
N VAL A 138 -10.17 -10.52 -6.05
CA VAL A 138 -8.85 -10.88 -5.52
C VAL A 138 -7.80 -9.82 -5.93
N VAL A 139 -7.85 -9.38 -7.18
CA VAL A 139 -6.97 -8.31 -7.68
C VAL A 139 -7.35 -6.97 -7.05
N ALA A 140 -8.64 -6.69 -6.91
CA ALA A 140 -9.13 -5.44 -6.33
C ALA A 140 -8.71 -5.25 -4.86
N ALA A 141 -8.45 -6.32 -4.12
CA ALA A 141 -7.95 -6.22 -2.74
C ALA A 141 -6.60 -5.49 -2.63
N PHE A 142 -5.80 -5.44 -3.70
CA PHE A 142 -4.52 -4.72 -3.76
C PHE A 142 -4.63 -3.24 -4.16
N THR A 143 -5.84 -2.69 -4.28
CA THR A 143 -6.04 -1.32 -4.81
C THR A 143 -5.32 -0.26 -3.98
N GLU A 144 -5.20 -0.44 -2.65
CA GLU A 144 -4.43 0.48 -1.82
C GLU A 144 -2.96 0.50 -2.24
N LEU A 145 -2.32 -0.65 -2.33
CA LEU A 145 -0.92 -0.78 -2.76
C LEU A 145 -0.70 -0.27 -4.20
N VAL A 146 -1.66 -0.52 -5.10
CA VAL A 146 -1.67 0.06 -6.46
C VAL A 146 -1.71 1.58 -6.39
N SER A 147 -2.54 2.15 -5.53
CA SER A 147 -2.66 3.61 -5.38
C SER A 147 -1.34 4.26 -4.93
N VAL A 148 -0.58 3.62 -4.05
CA VAL A 148 0.76 4.07 -3.62
C VAL A 148 1.71 4.14 -4.81
N SER A 149 1.75 3.08 -5.62
CA SER A 149 2.63 3.01 -6.81
C SER A 149 2.24 4.04 -7.86
N VAL A 150 0.95 4.15 -8.20
CA VAL A 150 0.45 5.11 -9.19
C VAL A 150 0.70 6.55 -8.73
N HIS A 151 0.48 6.84 -7.43
CA HIS A 151 0.75 8.16 -6.87
C HIS A 151 2.24 8.54 -6.99
N ALA A 152 3.15 7.60 -6.68
CA ALA A 152 4.58 7.83 -6.82
C ALA A 152 4.98 8.10 -8.28
N LEU A 153 4.45 7.32 -9.23
CA LEU A 153 4.70 7.49 -10.66
C LEU A 153 4.13 8.79 -11.22
N GLN A 154 2.93 9.20 -10.80
CA GLN A 154 2.34 10.49 -11.19
C GLN A 154 3.14 11.68 -10.65
N ARG A 155 3.64 11.58 -9.40
CA ARG A 155 4.53 12.62 -8.87
C ARG A 155 5.84 12.67 -9.63
N PHE A 156 6.46 11.53 -9.87
CA PHE A 156 7.65 11.39 -10.70
C PHE A 156 7.46 12.05 -12.07
N ASP A 157 6.37 11.76 -12.76
CA ASP A 157 6.10 12.31 -14.10
C ASP A 157 6.06 13.85 -14.12
N ARG A 158 5.57 14.45 -13.03
CA ARG A 158 5.47 15.93 -12.91
C ARG A 158 6.78 16.63 -12.56
N ILE A 159 7.66 15.98 -11.77
CA ILE A 159 8.83 16.65 -11.19
C ILE A 159 10.17 16.18 -11.77
N ALA A 160 10.22 15.00 -12.39
CA ALA A 160 11.46 14.45 -12.93
C ALA A 160 11.88 15.13 -14.23
N HIS A 161 13.18 15.14 -14.51
CA HIS A 161 13.70 15.62 -15.81
C HIS A 161 13.24 14.71 -16.96
N ALA A 162 13.35 15.24 -18.19
CA ALA A 162 12.81 14.58 -19.39
C ALA A 162 13.62 13.35 -19.85
N ARG A 163 14.89 13.21 -19.45
CA ARG A 163 15.68 12.04 -19.82
C ARG A 163 15.19 10.82 -19.05
N ARG A 164 14.63 9.83 -19.78
CA ARG A 164 14.00 8.64 -19.25
C ARG A 164 14.35 7.43 -20.10
N ASN A 165 15.65 7.25 -20.39
CA ASN A 165 16.07 6.10 -21.19
C ASN A 165 15.95 4.80 -20.40
N MET A 166 16.27 4.86 -19.08
CA MET A 166 16.19 3.72 -18.19
C MET A 166 15.71 4.14 -16.80
N ILE A 167 14.71 3.45 -16.28
CA ILE A 167 14.23 3.56 -14.90
C ILE A 167 14.61 2.28 -14.15
N GLY A 168 15.14 2.44 -12.93
CA GLY A 168 15.45 1.34 -12.02
C GLY A 168 14.41 1.18 -10.92
N ILE A 169 14.00 -0.06 -10.65
CA ILE A 169 13.15 -0.41 -9.50
C ILE A 169 13.98 -1.24 -8.53
N TRP A 170 14.21 -0.73 -7.33
CA TRP A 170 14.88 -1.45 -6.25
C TRP A 170 13.88 -2.11 -5.33
N GLY A 171 13.79 -3.44 -5.39
CA GLY A 171 12.89 -4.28 -4.61
C GLY A 171 12.12 -5.28 -5.45
N ASP A 172 12.27 -6.55 -5.10
CA ASP A 172 11.63 -7.71 -5.73
C ASP A 172 10.35 -8.17 -4.99
N GLY A 173 9.84 -7.34 -4.08
CA GLY A 173 8.58 -7.58 -3.36
C GLY A 173 7.35 -7.01 -4.08
N ASN A 174 6.18 -7.11 -3.43
CA ASN A 174 4.89 -6.69 -3.99
C ASN A 174 4.88 -5.24 -4.46
N LEU A 175 5.41 -4.30 -3.66
CA LEU A 175 5.46 -2.89 -4.03
C LEU A 175 6.32 -2.67 -5.28
N GLY A 176 7.50 -3.30 -5.35
CA GLY A 176 8.37 -3.23 -6.52
C GLY A 176 7.71 -3.80 -7.77
N TYR A 177 7.03 -4.95 -7.62
CA TYR A 177 6.33 -5.60 -8.73
C TYR A 177 5.20 -4.72 -9.30
N ILE A 178 4.33 -4.19 -8.44
CA ILE A 178 3.24 -3.31 -8.86
C ILE A 178 3.78 -2.01 -9.46
N THR A 179 4.81 -1.41 -8.83
CA THR A 179 5.45 -0.20 -9.36
C THR A 179 6.05 -0.46 -10.75
N ALA A 180 6.69 -1.60 -10.96
CA ALA A 180 7.27 -2.00 -12.24
C ALA A 180 6.20 -2.15 -13.34
N ILE A 181 5.08 -2.82 -13.04
CA ILE A 181 3.96 -2.97 -13.99
C ILE A 181 3.42 -1.60 -14.40
N PHE A 182 3.10 -0.74 -13.45
CA PHE A 182 2.54 0.58 -13.75
C PHE A 182 3.58 1.51 -14.39
N CYS A 183 4.86 1.40 -14.03
CA CYS A 183 5.93 2.11 -14.71
C CYS A 183 5.99 1.75 -16.21
N LYS A 184 5.93 0.46 -16.53
CA LYS A 184 5.94 0.01 -17.94
C LYS A 184 4.67 0.42 -18.70
N ALA A 185 3.52 0.44 -18.02
CA ALA A 185 2.26 0.89 -18.61
C ALA A 185 2.23 2.40 -18.87
N MET A 186 2.76 3.20 -17.94
CA MET A 186 2.77 4.67 -18.07
C MET A 186 3.89 5.20 -18.95
N PHE A 187 5.03 4.49 -19.02
CA PHE A 187 6.23 4.87 -19.78
C PHE A 187 6.69 3.72 -20.68
N PRO A 188 5.91 3.34 -21.72
CA PRO A 188 6.16 2.14 -22.53
C PRO A 188 7.50 2.18 -23.27
N ASP A 189 7.98 3.36 -23.66
CA ASP A 189 9.23 3.55 -24.40
C ASP A 189 10.47 3.57 -23.50
N THR A 190 10.29 3.63 -22.18
CA THR A 190 11.39 3.64 -21.21
C THR A 190 11.82 2.21 -20.88
N LYS A 191 13.13 1.96 -20.90
CA LYS A 191 13.68 0.69 -20.42
C LYS A 191 13.53 0.58 -18.92
N LEU A 192 13.17 -0.61 -18.45
CA LEU A 192 12.95 -0.92 -17.05
C LEU A 192 13.97 -1.94 -16.58
N ALA A 193 14.76 -1.59 -15.56
CA ALA A 193 15.66 -2.50 -14.87
C ALA A 193 15.15 -2.74 -13.44
N VAL A 194 15.07 -4.00 -13.01
CA VAL A 194 14.64 -4.37 -11.65
C VAL A 194 15.80 -4.97 -10.89
N PHE A 195 15.98 -4.51 -9.65
CA PHE A 195 17.07 -4.91 -8.77
C PHE A 195 16.49 -5.57 -7.51
N GLY A 196 16.93 -6.80 -7.22
CA GLY A 196 16.41 -7.59 -6.11
C GLY A 196 17.45 -8.50 -5.48
N VAL A 197 17.04 -9.26 -4.50
CA VAL A 197 17.93 -10.20 -3.76
C VAL A 197 17.56 -11.65 -4.03
N ASP A 198 16.37 -11.93 -4.51
CA ASP A 198 15.81 -13.28 -4.66
C ASP A 198 15.55 -13.58 -6.15
N ASN A 199 16.23 -14.60 -6.67
CA ASN A 199 16.10 -14.98 -8.08
C ASN A 199 14.70 -15.47 -8.46
N GLU A 200 14.01 -16.16 -7.55
CA GLU A 200 12.66 -16.68 -7.83
C GLU A 200 11.66 -15.51 -7.93
N LYS A 201 11.82 -14.49 -7.08
CA LYS A 201 11.01 -13.27 -7.16
C LYS A 201 11.34 -12.46 -8.40
N LEU A 202 12.63 -12.28 -8.73
CA LEU A 202 13.07 -11.59 -9.94
C LEU A 202 12.53 -12.24 -11.22
N ALA A 203 12.35 -13.55 -11.24
CA ALA A 203 11.77 -14.27 -12.37
C ALA A 203 10.33 -13.83 -12.70
N ASN A 204 9.58 -13.28 -11.73
CA ASN A 204 8.24 -12.75 -11.96
C ASN A 204 8.24 -11.44 -12.79
N PHE A 205 9.39 -10.77 -12.91
CA PHE A 205 9.52 -9.51 -13.67
C PHE A 205 9.89 -9.76 -15.13
N ALA A 206 9.41 -10.85 -15.74
CA ALA A 206 9.70 -11.22 -17.13
C ALA A 206 9.30 -10.12 -18.17
N PHE A 207 8.48 -9.17 -17.80
CA PHE A 207 8.08 -8.02 -18.62
C PHE A 207 9.08 -6.84 -18.56
N ALA A 208 10.03 -6.85 -17.61
CA ALA A 208 11.10 -5.86 -17.50
C ALA A 208 12.17 -6.10 -18.57
N ASP A 209 12.87 -5.04 -18.98
CA ASP A 209 13.95 -5.14 -19.99
C ASP A 209 15.21 -5.82 -19.42
N ALA A 210 15.41 -5.72 -18.10
CA ALA A 210 16.49 -6.42 -17.39
C ALA A 210 16.15 -6.63 -15.91
N THR A 211 16.68 -7.72 -15.33
CA THR A 211 16.63 -8.00 -13.89
C THR A 211 18.03 -8.31 -13.39
N TYR A 212 18.37 -7.79 -12.22
CA TYR A 212 19.69 -7.99 -11.61
C TYR A 212 19.57 -8.34 -10.13
N ARG A 213 20.40 -9.26 -9.67
CA ARG A 213 20.66 -9.32 -8.23
C ARG A 213 21.50 -8.10 -7.84
N VAL A 214 21.23 -7.54 -6.67
CA VAL A 214 22.01 -6.40 -6.15
C VAL A 214 23.50 -6.70 -5.98
N THR A 215 23.89 -8.00 -5.91
CA THR A 215 25.27 -8.47 -5.86
C THR A 215 25.94 -8.57 -7.25
N ASP A 216 25.14 -8.55 -8.33
CA ASP A 216 25.59 -8.89 -9.68
C ASP A 216 25.28 -7.78 -10.68
N ILE A 217 25.21 -6.54 -10.20
CA ILE A 217 24.97 -5.36 -11.05
C ILE A 217 26.20 -5.12 -11.92
N PRO A 218 26.04 -5.02 -13.26
CA PRO A 218 27.16 -4.73 -14.15
C PRO A 218 27.85 -3.42 -13.77
N GLU A 219 29.18 -3.42 -13.82
CA GLU A 219 29.97 -2.20 -13.62
C GLU A 219 29.60 -1.13 -14.65
N GLY A 220 29.39 0.11 -14.20
CA GLY A 220 29.00 1.23 -15.06
C GLY A 220 27.52 1.25 -15.49
N LEU A 221 26.68 0.32 -15.01
CA LEU A 221 25.25 0.43 -15.23
C LEU A 221 24.67 1.63 -14.48
N LEU A 222 24.12 2.57 -15.23
CA LEU A 222 23.46 3.76 -14.70
C LEU A 222 21.98 3.77 -15.12
N VAL A 223 21.13 4.24 -14.23
CA VAL A 223 19.72 4.52 -14.52
C VAL A 223 19.47 6.03 -14.42
N ASP A 224 18.56 6.54 -15.23
CA ASP A 224 18.21 7.97 -15.19
C ASP A 224 17.39 8.32 -13.96
N HIS A 225 16.59 7.38 -13.47
CA HIS A 225 15.71 7.51 -12.31
C HIS A 225 15.60 6.18 -11.57
N ALA A 226 15.31 6.26 -10.27
CA ALA A 226 15.18 5.09 -9.42
C ALA A 226 13.97 5.19 -8.49
N PHE A 227 13.25 4.07 -8.35
CA PHE A 227 12.22 3.88 -7.33
C PHE A 227 12.75 2.89 -6.28
N GLU A 228 12.75 3.32 -5.03
CA GLU A 228 13.12 2.52 -3.88
C GLU A 228 11.87 1.90 -3.26
N CYS A 229 11.77 0.58 -3.28
CA CYS A 229 10.60 -0.19 -2.84
C CYS A 229 10.92 -1.18 -1.70
N VAL A 230 12.07 -1.03 -1.01
CA VAL A 230 12.52 -1.94 0.07
C VAL A 230 12.39 -1.31 1.44
N GLY A 231 12.72 0.01 1.56
CA GLY A 231 12.70 0.74 2.83
C GLY A 231 13.87 0.42 3.76
N GLY A 232 14.97 -0.11 3.24
CA GLY A 232 16.15 -0.50 4.02
C GLY A 232 17.40 0.35 3.72
N ALA A 233 18.28 0.53 4.72
CA ALA A 233 19.53 1.28 4.54
C ALA A 233 20.44 0.69 3.46
N ALA A 234 20.44 -0.63 3.29
CA ALA A 234 21.23 -1.31 2.26
C ALA A 234 20.77 -0.98 0.83
N SER A 235 19.47 -0.81 0.61
CA SER A 235 18.94 -0.42 -0.70
C SER A 235 19.29 1.02 -1.04
N GLN A 236 19.27 1.91 -0.07
CA GLN A 236 19.67 3.31 -0.25
C GLN A 236 21.14 3.43 -0.66
N SER A 237 22.03 2.65 -0.06
CA SER A 237 23.45 2.63 -0.44
C SER A 237 23.65 2.16 -1.88
N CYS A 238 22.98 1.09 -2.28
CA CYS A 238 23.05 0.58 -3.65
C CYS A 238 22.53 1.60 -4.69
N LEU A 239 21.45 2.29 -4.38
CA LEU A 239 20.86 3.35 -5.19
C LEU A 239 21.84 4.50 -5.45
N LEU A 240 22.58 4.94 -4.44
CA LEU A 240 23.54 6.03 -4.55
C LEU A 240 24.71 5.74 -5.50
N TYR A 241 25.06 4.45 -5.66
CA TYR A 241 26.13 4.03 -6.59
C TYR A 241 25.66 3.90 -8.04
N THR A 242 24.37 3.70 -8.28
CA THR A 242 23.82 3.43 -9.62
C THR A 242 22.97 4.56 -10.18
N SER A 243 22.67 5.57 -9.36
CA SER A 243 21.90 6.76 -9.78
C SER A 243 22.78 7.99 -9.66
N PRO A 244 22.97 8.77 -10.73
CA PRO A 244 23.77 10.00 -10.67
C PRO A 244 23.16 10.98 -9.67
N SER A 245 23.96 11.40 -8.70
CA SER A 245 23.56 12.44 -7.74
C SER A 245 23.68 13.83 -8.40
N PRO A 246 22.76 14.76 -8.13
CA PRO A 246 22.93 16.17 -8.55
C PRO A 246 24.18 16.85 -7.99
N ARG A 247 24.88 16.20 -7.04
CA ARG A 247 26.14 16.69 -6.46
C ARG A 247 27.39 16.27 -7.26
N ASP A 248 27.21 15.38 -8.24
CA ASP A 248 28.31 14.82 -9.04
C ASP A 248 28.43 15.48 -10.42
N SER A 249 27.72 16.60 -10.63
CA SER A 249 27.73 17.42 -11.84
C SER A 249 28.35 18.79 -11.61
#